data_543571a81c18f26f671734a7be565011
#
_entry.id   543571a81c18f26f671734a7be565011
#
_cell.length_a   1.000
_cell.length_b   1.000
_cell.length_c   1.000
_cell.angle_alpha   90.00
_cell.angle_beta   90.00
_cell.angle_gamma   90.00
#
_symmetry.space_group_name_H-M   'P 1'
#
loop_
_entity.id
_entity.type
_entity.pdbx_description
1 polymer ?
#
loop_
_entity_poly.entity_id
_entity_poly.type
_entity_poly.pdbx_seq_one_letter_code
_entity_poly.pdbx_strand_id
1 'polypeptide(L)'
;MAKLPRDFIQRVLDSTDIVSLIDSHVSLQKRGKDHWALCPFCDDGSKPSFSVSQHKQFYYCFKCRASGNAISFLTDHQGQTFMDALEFLATNAGIEIPKNSNSTNNEDFKIFDKINDLTVKFFQKNLSEQNESSSVYKYLKSRNIDGKSSQSFSLG
;
A
#
# COMPACT_ATOMS: atom_id res chain seq x y z
N MET A 1 12.89 -8.56 1.37
CA MET A 1 12.60 -7.11 1.37
C MET A 1 13.90 -6.35 1.49
N ALA A 2 14.30 -5.63 0.46
CA ALA A 2 15.50 -4.80 0.51
C ALA A 2 15.30 -3.70 1.54
N LYS A 3 16.13 -3.71 2.57
CA LYS A 3 16.05 -2.74 3.68
C LYS A 3 16.75 -1.47 3.24
N LEU A 4 15.98 -0.42 2.88
CA LEU A 4 16.53 0.90 2.61
C LEU A 4 17.30 1.41 3.83
N PRO A 5 18.44 2.09 3.63
CA PRO A 5 19.18 2.69 4.73
C PRO A 5 18.28 3.64 5.53
N ARG A 6 18.30 3.53 6.85
CA ARG A 6 17.52 4.42 7.73
C ARG A 6 17.86 5.89 7.51
N ASP A 7 19.13 6.17 7.23
CA ASP A 7 19.61 7.53 6.95
C ASP A 7 19.00 8.12 5.68
N PHE A 8 18.69 7.29 4.69
CA PHE A 8 17.99 7.74 3.48
C PHE A 8 16.56 8.18 3.79
N ILE A 9 15.81 7.34 4.51
CA ILE A 9 14.43 7.64 4.92
C ILE A 9 14.39 8.94 5.74
N GLN A 10 15.34 9.09 6.68
CA GLN A 10 15.42 10.27 7.51
C GLN A 10 15.71 11.52 6.68
N ARG A 11 16.65 11.49 5.75
CA ARG A 11 16.92 12.61 4.84
C ARG A 11 15.72 13.04 4.03
N VAL A 12 14.94 12.07 3.52
CA VAL A 12 13.71 12.37 2.78
C VAL A 12 12.69 13.06 3.69
N LEU A 13 12.50 12.57 4.90
CA LEU A 13 11.59 13.19 5.87
C LEU A 13 12.06 14.59 6.29
N ASP A 14 13.34 14.79 6.54
CA ASP A 14 13.90 16.09 6.93
C ASP A 14 13.81 17.14 5.81
N SER A 15 13.78 16.69 4.56
CA SER A 15 13.64 17.56 3.38
C SER A 15 12.19 17.80 2.99
N THR A 16 11.23 17.14 3.65
CA THR A 16 9.81 17.25 3.37
C THR A 16 9.15 18.23 4.34
N ASP A 17 8.44 19.24 3.82
CA ASP A 17 7.56 20.06 4.66
C ASP A 17 6.17 19.40 4.76
N ILE A 18 5.89 18.80 5.91
CA ILE A 18 4.63 18.11 6.17
C ILE A 18 3.41 19.04 6.06
N VAL A 19 3.57 20.33 6.39
CA VAL A 19 2.47 21.29 6.31
C VAL A 19 2.08 21.50 4.86
N SER A 20 3.04 21.81 3.99
CA SER A 20 2.81 21.99 2.55
C SER A 20 2.26 20.73 1.90
N LEU A 21 2.77 19.55 2.29
CA LEU A 21 2.26 18.27 1.80
C LEU A 21 0.80 18.08 2.16
N ILE A 22 0.44 18.23 3.43
CA ILE A 22 -0.93 17.99 3.91
C ILE A 22 -1.87 19.07 3.40
N ASP A 23 -1.45 20.34 3.32
CA ASP A 23 -2.28 21.45 2.82
C ASP A 23 -2.71 21.26 1.37
N SER A 24 -1.91 20.56 0.57
CA SER A 24 -2.30 20.19 -0.81
C SER A 24 -3.46 19.20 -0.89
N HIS A 25 -3.81 18.53 0.22
CA HIS A 25 -4.87 17.53 0.29
C HIS A 25 -6.01 17.95 1.22
N VAL A 26 -5.69 18.65 2.28
CA VAL A 26 -6.61 19.06 3.34
C VAL A 26 -6.34 20.51 3.71
N SER A 27 -7.31 21.42 3.46
CA SER A 27 -7.15 22.85 3.77
C SER A 27 -6.77 23.07 5.22
N LEU A 28 -5.52 23.48 5.47
CA LEU A 28 -4.98 23.76 6.78
C LEU A 28 -5.20 25.22 7.17
N GLN A 29 -5.58 25.47 8.41
CA GLN A 29 -5.68 26.80 8.99
C GLN A 29 -4.64 26.99 10.08
N LYS A 30 -3.80 27.99 9.96
CA LYS A 30 -2.79 28.28 11.00
C LYS A 30 -3.47 28.77 12.28
N ARG A 31 -3.18 28.09 13.40
CA ARG A 31 -3.63 28.47 14.74
C ARG A 31 -2.48 28.41 15.70
N GLY A 32 -1.92 29.54 16.04
CA GLY A 32 -0.74 29.62 16.89
C GLY A 32 0.51 29.05 16.22
N LYS A 33 1.10 28.03 16.82
CA LYS A 33 2.31 27.36 16.32
C LYS A 33 2.02 26.20 15.37
N ASP A 34 0.80 25.67 15.36
CA ASP A 34 0.38 24.50 14.60
C ASP A 34 -0.68 24.86 13.54
N HIS A 35 -0.90 23.96 12.63
CA HIS A 35 -1.91 24.06 11.59
C HIS A 35 -3.04 23.08 11.89
N TRP A 36 -4.29 23.48 11.65
CA TRP A 36 -5.48 22.74 12.03
C TRP A 36 -6.43 22.55 10.86
N ALA A 37 -7.09 21.39 10.80
CA ALA A 37 -8.12 21.08 9.82
C ALA A 37 -9.17 20.12 10.38
N LEU A 38 -10.20 19.87 9.60
CA LEU A 38 -11.05 18.71 9.80
C LEU A 38 -10.24 17.45 9.48
N CYS A 39 -10.46 16.39 10.25
CA CYS A 39 -9.70 15.16 10.08
C CYS A 39 -10.07 14.44 8.78
N PRO A 40 -9.10 14.08 7.92
CA PRO A 40 -9.39 13.30 6.72
C PRO A 40 -9.64 11.81 6.99
N PHE A 41 -9.38 11.35 8.22
CA PHE A 41 -9.48 9.94 8.60
C PHE A 41 -10.75 9.62 9.40
N CYS A 42 -11.45 10.63 9.91
CA CYS A 42 -12.71 10.44 10.64
C CYS A 42 -13.66 11.62 10.43
N ASP A 43 -14.94 11.39 10.65
CA ASP A 43 -15.93 12.48 10.60
C ASP A 43 -15.83 13.35 11.86
N ASP A 44 -15.28 14.56 11.72
CA ASP A 44 -15.10 15.54 12.80
C ASP A 44 -16.32 16.44 13.00
N GLY A 45 -17.31 16.37 12.11
CA GLY A 45 -18.39 17.34 12.06
C GLY A 45 -17.83 18.73 11.71
N SER A 46 -18.09 19.74 12.54
CA SER A 46 -17.69 21.14 12.28
C SER A 46 -16.48 21.62 13.10
N LYS A 47 -15.92 20.79 13.97
CA LYS A 47 -14.81 21.20 14.85
C LYS A 47 -13.51 20.56 14.41
N PRO A 48 -12.51 21.37 13.97
CA PRO A 48 -11.19 20.85 13.60
C PRO A 48 -10.53 20.10 14.75
N SER A 49 -10.20 18.82 14.54
CA SER A 49 -9.49 17.99 15.53
C SER A 49 -8.15 17.47 15.01
N PHE A 50 -7.83 17.75 13.76
CA PHE A 50 -6.58 17.35 13.12
C PHE A 50 -5.56 18.49 13.22
N SER A 51 -4.43 18.22 13.86
CA SER A 51 -3.35 19.16 14.06
C SER A 51 -2.08 18.72 13.35
N VAL A 52 -1.39 19.63 12.69
CA VAL A 52 -0.12 19.40 11.99
C VAL A 52 0.92 20.34 12.57
N SER A 53 1.98 19.78 13.10
CA SER A 53 3.10 20.54 13.68
C SER A 53 4.27 20.61 12.72
N GLN A 54 4.54 21.80 12.18
CA GLN A 54 5.69 22.05 11.30
C GLN A 54 7.01 21.79 12.01
N HIS A 55 7.12 22.16 13.26
CA HIS A 55 8.37 21.99 14.03
C HIS A 55 8.68 20.50 14.29
N LYS A 56 7.63 19.69 14.56
CA LYS A 56 7.79 18.25 14.85
C LYS A 56 7.72 17.38 13.59
N GLN A 57 7.35 17.95 12.43
CA GLN A 57 7.10 17.22 11.20
C GLN A 57 6.16 16.01 11.43
N PHE A 58 5.03 16.28 12.12
CA PHE A 58 4.14 15.27 12.63
C PHE A 58 2.68 15.77 12.65
N TYR A 59 1.73 14.89 12.34
CA TYR A 59 0.30 15.17 12.48
C TYR A 59 -0.33 14.33 13.58
N TYR A 60 -1.40 14.83 14.16
CA TYR A 60 -2.18 14.14 15.18
C TYR A 60 -3.65 14.55 15.14
N CYS A 61 -4.56 13.58 15.16
CA CYS A 61 -5.98 13.81 15.33
C CYS A 61 -6.41 13.55 16.79
N PHE A 62 -6.98 14.55 17.43
CA PHE A 62 -7.43 14.44 18.82
C PHE A 62 -8.73 13.63 18.99
N LYS A 63 -9.44 13.33 17.87
CA LYS A 63 -10.67 12.54 17.90
C LYS A 63 -10.41 11.06 17.65
N CYS A 64 -9.85 10.70 16.49
CA CYS A 64 -9.60 9.29 16.13
C CYS A 64 -8.20 8.79 16.50
N ARG A 65 -7.30 9.69 16.98
CA ARG A 65 -5.91 9.39 17.36
C ARG A 65 -5.01 8.97 16.19
N ALA A 66 -5.47 9.13 14.94
CA ALA A 66 -4.60 8.96 13.77
C ALA A 66 -3.41 9.92 13.90
N SER A 67 -2.22 9.40 13.65
CA SER A 67 -0.98 10.16 13.86
C SER A 67 0.17 9.61 13.03
N GLY A 68 1.08 10.47 12.60
CA GLY A 68 2.24 10.03 11.85
C GLY A 68 3.02 11.16 11.20
N ASN A 69 3.99 10.79 10.38
CA ASN A 69 4.81 11.68 9.57
C ASN A 69 4.26 11.79 8.12
N ALA A 70 5.02 12.44 7.24
CA ALA A 70 4.64 12.60 5.83
C ALA A 70 4.41 11.28 5.10
N ILE A 71 5.23 10.25 5.34
CA ILE A 71 5.06 8.93 4.74
C ILE A 71 3.78 8.29 5.25
N SER A 72 3.55 8.30 6.57
CA SER A 72 2.32 7.75 7.16
C SER A 72 1.08 8.43 6.61
N PHE A 73 1.11 9.74 6.39
CA PHE A 73 -0.01 10.47 5.80
C PHE A 73 -0.34 9.95 4.39
N LEU A 74 0.65 9.79 3.52
CA LEU A 74 0.43 9.29 2.16
C LEU A 74 -0.05 7.83 2.15
N THR A 75 0.47 6.98 3.02
CA THR A 75 0.02 5.59 3.13
C THR A 75 -1.43 5.49 3.64
N ASP A 76 -1.76 6.25 4.68
CA ASP A 76 -3.06 6.15 5.34
C ASP A 76 -4.17 6.90 4.59
N HIS A 77 -3.83 8.06 3.98
CA HIS A 77 -4.80 8.91 3.27
C HIS A 77 -4.97 8.52 1.81
N GLN A 78 -3.89 8.16 1.12
CA GLN A 78 -3.92 7.84 -0.32
C GLN A 78 -3.86 6.34 -0.61
N GLY A 79 -3.68 5.50 0.40
CA GLY A 79 -3.53 4.06 0.21
C GLY A 79 -2.23 3.66 -0.52
N GLN A 80 -1.25 4.55 -0.56
CA GLN A 80 0.04 4.27 -1.19
C GLN A 80 0.81 3.22 -0.40
N THR A 81 1.66 2.44 -1.10
CA THR A 81 2.62 1.62 -0.37
C THR A 81 3.71 2.50 0.25
N PHE A 82 4.38 2.00 1.27
CA PHE A 82 5.51 2.71 1.90
C PHE A 82 6.58 3.12 0.86
N MET A 83 6.85 2.26 -0.11
CA MET A 83 7.84 2.53 -1.16
C MET A 83 7.38 3.63 -2.11
N ASP A 84 6.14 3.60 -2.56
CA ASP A 84 5.58 4.61 -3.46
C ASP A 84 5.56 5.99 -2.78
N ALA A 85 5.13 6.04 -1.50
CA ALA A 85 5.14 7.27 -0.71
C ALA A 85 6.57 7.83 -0.53
N LEU A 86 7.54 6.96 -0.26
CA LEU A 86 8.93 7.36 -0.11
C LEU A 86 9.54 7.85 -1.43
N GLU A 87 9.25 7.16 -2.54
CA GLU A 87 9.67 7.57 -3.89
C GLU A 87 9.08 8.91 -4.30
N PHE A 88 7.80 9.12 -4.02
CA PHE A 88 7.12 10.39 -4.26
C PHE A 88 7.78 11.54 -3.49
N LEU A 89 8.03 11.36 -2.19
CA LEU A 89 8.67 12.37 -1.36
C LEU A 89 10.13 12.63 -1.77
N ALA A 90 10.90 11.58 -2.07
CA ALA A 90 12.28 11.70 -2.53
C ALA A 90 12.37 12.48 -3.86
N THR A 91 11.47 12.19 -4.80
CA THR A 91 11.40 12.88 -6.10
C THR A 91 11.07 14.36 -5.90
N ASN A 92 10.10 14.69 -5.05
CA ASN A 92 9.72 16.07 -4.76
C ASN A 92 10.84 16.85 -4.04
N ALA A 93 11.64 16.16 -3.22
CA ALA A 93 12.79 16.73 -2.53
C ALA A 93 14.06 16.78 -3.39
N GLY A 94 14.04 16.25 -4.61
CA GLY A 94 15.22 16.15 -5.50
C GLY A 94 16.30 15.21 -4.95
N ILE A 95 15.92 14.25 -4.10
CA ILE A 95 16.85 13.28 -3.52
C ILE A 95 16.89 12.04 -4.39
N GLU A 96 18.08 11.70 -4.90
CA GLU A 96 18.25 10.46 -5.65
C GLU A 96 18.01 9.24 -4.76
N ILE A 97 17.11 8.38 -5.23
CA ILE A 97 16.84 7.11 -4.56
C ILE A 97 18.06 6.20 -4.76
N PRO A 98 18.69 5.69 -3.70
CA PRO A 98 19.79 4.76 -3.85
C PRO A 98 19.29 3.58 -4.69
N LYS A 99 19.78 3.47 -5.91
CA LYS A 99 19.58 2.26 -6.70
C LYS A 99 20.24 1.14 -5.91
N ASN A 100 19.44 0.44 -5.11
CA ASN A 100 19.94 -0.79 -4.52
C ASN A 100 20.40 -1.66 -5.68
N SER A 101 21.70 -1.93 -5.72
CA SER A 101 22.34 -2.84 -6.67
C SER A 101 21.84 -4.29 -6.54
N ASN A 102 20.83 -4.52 -5.73
CA ASN A 102 20.05 -5.74 -5.66
C ASN A 102 18.86 -5.68 -6.64
N SER A 103 19.19 -5.49 -7.93
CA SER A 103 18.29 -5.85 -9.03
C SER A 103 18.07 -7.38 -9.14
N THR A 104 18.43 -8.13 -8.10
CA THR A 104 18.16 -9.57 -7.98
C THR A 104 16.66 -9.88 -7.84
N ASN A 105 15.82 -8.89 -7.51
CA ASN A 105 14.41 -9.17 -7.29
C ASN A 105 13.58 -9.36 -8.56
N ASN A 106 13.98 -8.76 -9.69
CA ASN A 106 13.16 -8.92 -10.91
C ASN A 106 13.32 -10.29 -11.57
N GLU A 107 14.46 -10.94 -11.41
CA GLU A 107 14.65 -12.31 -11.91
C GLU A 107 14.03 -13.34 -10.97
N ASP A 108 14.18 -13.14 -9.67
CA ASP A 108 13.54 -14.00 -8.67
C ASP A 108 12.01 -13.93 -8.76
N PHE A 109 11.43 -12.75 -8.91
CA PHE A 109 9.98 -12.60 -9.12
C PHE A 109 9.52 -13.27 -10.42
N LYS A 110 10.26 -13.14 -11.51
CA LYS A 110 9.96 -13.88 -12.77
C LYS A 110 10.02 -15.39 -12.61
N ILE A 111 10.90 -15.89 -11.74
CA ILE A 111 10.96 -17.32 -11.41
C ILE A 111 9.74 -17.74 -10.60
N PHE A 112 9.32 -16.94 -9.61
CA PHE A 112 8.11 -17.22 -8.84
C PHE A 112 6.86 -17.14 -9.71
N ASP A 113 6.74 -16.17 -10.62
CA ASP A 113 5.64 -16.07 -11.56
C ASP A 113 5.57 -17.32 -12.47
N LYS A 114 6.72 -17.77 -13.00
CA LYS A 114 6.79 -19.00 -13.80
C LYS A 114 6.40 -20.25 -12.98
N ILE A 115 6.84 -20.34 -11.73
CA ILE A 115 6.47 -21.46 -10.85
C ILE A 115 4.97 -21.44 -10.59
N ASN A 116 4.39 -20.28 -10.30
CA ASN A 116 2.95 -20.13 -10.10
C ASN A 116 2.16 -20.52 -11.35
N ASP A 117 2.57 -20.06 -12.53
CA ASP A 117 1.92 -20.42 -13.80
C ASP A 117 1.98 -21.93 -14.08
N LEU A 118 3.13 -22.56 -13.82
CA LEU A 118 3.27 -24.01 -13.98
C LEU A 118 2.41 -24.75 -12.96
N THR A 119 2.33 -24.27 -11.75
CA THR A 119 1.52 -24.85 -10.67
C THR A 119 0.02 -24.79 -11.03
N VAL A 120 -0.44 -23.63 -11.49
CA VAL A 120 -1.83 -23.45 -11.96
C VAL A 120 -2.15 -24.43 -13.10
N LYS A 121 -1.29 -24.50 -14.11
CA LYS A 121 -1.45 -25.42 -15.25
C LYS A 121 -1.47 -26.87 -14.80
N PHE A 122 -0.62 -27.25 -13.86
CA PHE A 122 -0.56 -28.60 -13.31
C PHE A 122 -1.87 -28.97 -12.60
N PHE A 123 -2.40 -28.12 -11.74
CA PHE A 123 -3.64 -28.36 -11.04
C PHE A 123 -4.85 -28.35 -11.98
N GLN A 124 -4.92 -27.40 -12.92
CA GLN A 124 -5.98 -27.38 -13.94
C GLN A 124 -6.00 -28.66 -14.78
N LYS A 125 -4.82 -29.16 -15.19
CA LYS A 125 -4.71 -30.43 -15.92
C LYS A 125 -5.23 -31.59 -15.07
N ASN A 126 -4.79 -31.71 -13.82
CA ASN A 126 -5.23 -32.74 -12.91
C ASN A 126 -6.75 -32.70 -12.69
N LEU A 127 -7.33 -31.52 -12.57
CA LEU A 127 -8.79 -31.39 -12.45
C LEU A 127 -9.51 -31.80 -13.70
N SER A 128 -9.00 -31.44 -14.88
CA SER A 128 -9.62 -31.81 -16.17
C SER A 128 -9.57 -33.30 -16.48
N GLU A 129 -8.59 -34.03 -15.92
CA GLU A 129 -8.43 -35.47 -16.05
C GLU A 129 -9.30 -36.26 -15.06
N GLN A 130 -9.99 -35.60 -14.12
CA GLN A 130 -10.87 -36.25 -13.15
C GLN A 130 -12.18 -36.70 -13.80
N ASN A 131 -12.63 -37.90 -13.43
CA ASN A 131 -13.95 -38.43 -13.86
C ASN A 131 -15.07 -37.71 -13.10
N GLU A 132 -16.24 -37.59 -13.73
CA GLU A 132 -17.44 -37.02 -13.11
C GLU A 132 -17.88 -37.76 -11.82
N SER A 133 -17.46 -39.01 -11.65
CA SER A 133 -17.72 -39.81 -10.44
C SER A 133 -16.80 -39.51 -9.29
N SER A 134 -15.71 -38.73 -9.52
CA SER A 134 -14.72 -38.40 -8.48
C SER A 134 -15.32 -37.52 -7.36
N SER A 135 -14.77 -37.64 -6.17
CA SER A 135 -15.19 -36.84 -5.02
C SER A 135 -15.00 -35.33 -5.24
N VAL A 136 -13.96 -34.95 -6.00
CA VAL A 136 -13.65 -33.56 -6.36
C VAL A 136 -14.75 -32.99 -7.26
N TYR A 137 -15.16 -33.75 -8.31
CA TYR A 137 -16.22 -33.29 -9.22
C TYR A 137 -17.57 -33.16 -8.51
N LYS A 138 -17.91 -34.11 -7.63
CA LYS A 138 -19.12 -34.04 -6.79
C LYS A 138 -19.10 -32.84 -5.88
N TYR A 139 -17.94 -32.51 -5.29
CA TYR A 139 -17.78 -31.35 -4.45
C TYR A 139 -17.98 -30.04 -5.22
N LEU A 140 -17.34 -29.88 -6.38
CA LEU A 140 -17.49 -28.68 -7.22
C LEU A 140 -18.97 -28.50 -7.63
N LYS A 141 -19.63 -29.59 -8.03
CA LYS A 141 -21.05 -29.57 -8.38
C LYS A 141 -21.95 -29.19 -7.21
N SER A 142 -21.65 -29.66 -6.01
CA SER A 142 -22.39 -29.29 -4.78
C SER A 142 -22.25 -27.79 -4.41
N ARG A 143 -21.18 -27.14 -4.90
CA ARG A 143 -20.93 -25.70 -4.73
C ARG A 143 -21.42 -24.86 -5.91
N ASN A 144 -22.14 -25.45 -6.88
CA ASN A 144 -22.56 -24.80 -8.12
C ASN A 144 -21.40 -24.19 -8.94
N ILE A 145 -20.23 -24.81 -8.87
CA ILE A 145 -19.05 -24.41 -9.67
C ILE A 145 -19.12 -25.24 -10.96
N ASP A 146 -19.43 -24.55 -12.05
CA ASP A 146 -19.44 -25.16 -13.39
C ASP A 146 -18.06 -25.05 -14.07
N GLY A 147 -17.93 -25.71 -15.24
CA GLY A 147 -16.67 -25.69 -16.00
C GLY A 147 -16.25 -24.31 -16.46
N LYS A 148 -17.20 -23.39 -16.71
CA LYS A 148 -16.88 -21.99 -17.08
C LYS A 148 -16.33 -21.22 -15.90
N SER A 149 -16.96 -21.36 -14.74
CA SER A 149 -16.48 -20.76 -13.50
C SER A 149 -15.11 -21.30 -13.13
N SER A 150 -14.90 -22.62 -13.24
CA SER A 150 -13.60 -23.25 -12.97
C SER A 150 -12.50 -22.69 -13.87
N GLN A 151 -12.75 -22.51 -15.16
CA GLN A 151 -11.80 -21.89 -16.09
C GLN A 151 -11.55 -20.41 -15.79
N SER A 152 -12.61 -19.64 -15.53
CA SER A 152 -12.51 -18.20 -15.25
C SER A 152 -11.68 -17.89 -14.01
N PHE A 153 -11.78 -18.73 -12.99
CA PHE A 153 -11.03 -18.58 -11.74
C PHE A 153 -9.77 -19.44 -11.65
N SER A 154 -9.37 -20.09 -12.75
CA SER A 154 -8.17 -20.95 -12.81
C SER A 154 -8.14 -22.02 -11.72
N LEU A 155 -9.30 -22.63 -11.43
CA LEU A 155 -9.38 -23.69 -10.42
C LEU A 155 -8.74 -24.98 -10.94
N GLY A 156 -7.94 -25.62 -10.08
CA GLY A 156 -7.29 -26.88 -10.37
C GLY A 156 -6.91 -27.67 -9.12
#